data_4ec46e1a396ebbd0572048bbe4404469
#
_entry.id   4ec46e1a396ebbd0572048bbe4404469
#
_cell.length_a   1.000
_cell.length_b   1.000
_cell.length_c   1.000
_cell.angle_alpha   90.00
_cell.angle_beta   90.00
_cell.angle_gamma   90.00
#
_symmetry.space_group_name_H-M   'P 1'
#
loop_
_entity.id
_entity.type
_entity.pdbx_description
1 polymer ?
#
loop_
_entity_poly.entity_id
_entity_poly.type
_entity_poly.pdbx_seq_one_letter_code
_entity_poly.pdbx_strand_id
1 'polypeptide(L)'
;MKDEIVITKDAIIPVLNMFETQIILQRHCNYDKLNGKLLNPSIKEQEQIVVQFLERLKLPMDNIYFLFITSNTLNGSGERRCVDTTNIAMYLIQSFLESKGISKNHIINLDENLNYSMEVKQTDKFSEPRMFTDKKGYIEFLKEKNNGINQQFWIDFEEDRYQNERERLHAEGPDEIVSRGVYYIHVIQKFSRYFHQKKPNSKLVVWCGTHYDLISPLAKQTIFNYDKRDVISVDYCGGVSFVIDQSNNIMANVNGQFYPTCFEDIKQLDRHL
;
A
#
# COMPACT_ATOMS: atom_id res chain seq x y z
N MET A 1 -18.45 16.48 15.63
CA MET A 1 -17.37 16.36 14.65
C MET A 1 -16.61 15.09 15.03
N LYS A 2 -16.41 14.15 14.13
CA LYS A 2 -15.44 13.09 14.37
C LYS A 2 -14.05 13.73 14.32
N ASP A 3 -13.15 13.30 15.19
CA ASP A 3 -11.77 13.79 15.17
C ASP A 3 -11.13 13.43 13.82
N GLU A 4 -10.37 14.35 13.24
CA GLU A 4 -9.63 14.08 12.01
C GLU A 4 -8.62 12.96 12.26
N ILE A 5 -8.71 11.88 11.49
CA ILE A 5 -7.73 10.80 11.58
C ILE A 5 -6.58 11.12 10.63
N VAL A 6 -5.37 11.17 11.20
CA VAL A 6 -4.12 11.29 10.45
C VAL A 6 -3.40 9.95 10.49
N ILE A 7 -3.18 9.36 9.34
CA ILE A 7 -2.38 8.15 9.18
C ILE A 7 -0.93 8.59 8.98
N THR A 8 -0.12 8.38 10.01
CA THR A 8 1.25 8.87 10.09
C THR A 8 2.29 7.84 9.65
N LYS A 9 3.53 8.26 9.49
CA LYS A 9 4.69 7.39 9.30
C LYS A 9 4.95 6.48 10.50
N ASP A 10 4.58 6.92 11.70
CA ASP A 10 4.72 6.15 12.95
C ASP A 10 3.75 4.95 13.00
N ALA A 11 2.81 4.84 12.05
CA ALA A 11 1.95 3.67 11.90
C ALA A 11 2.68 2.43 11.37
N ILE A 12 3.87 2.61 10.79
CA ILE A 12 4.66 1.51 10.23
C ILE A 12 5.50 0.89 11.34
N ILE A 13 4.88 0.04 12.14
CA ILE A 13 5.51 -0.70 13.23
C ILE A 13 5.40 -2.21 13.01
N PRO A 14 6.36 -3.00 13.49
CA PRO A 14 6.24 -4.45 13.43
C PRO A 14 5.23 -4.96 14.48
N VAL A 15 4.31 -5.81 14.04
CA VAL A 15 3.28 -6.43 14.89
C VAL A 15 3.32 -7.95 14.86
N LEU A 16 4.38 -8.52 14.29
CA LEU A 16 4.55 -9.97 14.06
C LEU A 16 4.64 -10.82 15.34
N ASN A 17 4.78 -10.22 16.52
CA ASN A 17 4.73 -10.99 17.76
C ASN A 17 3.39 -11.68 17.98
N MET A 18 2.31 -11.11 17.44
CA MET A 18 0.93 -11.59 17.59
C MET A 18 0.38 -12.27 16.34
N PHE A 19 0.94 -11.99 15.18
CA PHE A 19 0.41 -12.38 13.88
C PHE A 19 1.45 -13.09 13.03
N GLU A 20 1.02 -13.88 12.06
CA GLU A 20 1.91 -14.61 11.15
C GLU A 20 2.35 -13.76 9.97
N THR A 21 1.47 -12.93 9.45
CA THR A 21 1.75 -12.08 8.29
C THR A 21 1.33 -10.65 8.58
N GLN A 22 2.19 -9.72 8.20
CA GLN A 22 1.89 -8.28 8.20
C GLN A 22 2.00 -7.76 6.76
N ILE A 23 0.92 -7.15 6.26
CA ILE A 23 0.88 -6.43 4.99
C ILE A 23 0.94 -4.95 5.31
N ILE A 24 1.97 -4.26 4.85
CA ILE A 24 2.16 -2.81 5.02
C ILE A 24 1.80 -2.14 3.71
N LEU A 25 0.79 -1.28 3.71
CA LEU A 25 0.49 -0.38 2.60
C LEU A 25 1.06 0.99 2.93
N GLN A 26 2.17 1.36 2.29
CA GLN A 26 2.89 2.60 2.56
C GLN A 26 2.72 3.58 1.40
N ARG A 27 2.30 4.81 1.71
CA ARG A 27 2.33 5.91 0.73
C ARG A 27 3.77 6.23 0.38
N HIS A 28 4.06 6.46 -0.90
CA HIS A 28 5.38 6.92 -1.34
C HIS A 28 5.81 8.19 -0.60
N CYS A 29 7.12 8.39 -0.49
CA CYS A 29 7.71 9.55 0.15
C CYS A 29 7.50 10.84 -0.65
N ASN A 30 7.72 11.99 -0.01
CA ASN A 30 7.56 13.29 -0.65
C ASN A 30 8.60 13.49 -1.78
N TYR A 31 8.24 14.26 -2.78
CA TYR A 31 8.97 14.38 -4.03
C TYR A 31 8.96 15.82 -4.57
N ASP A 32 9.93 16.14 -5.41
CA ASP A 32 9.98 17.38 -6.16
C ASP A 32 8.91 17.35 -7.27
N LYS A 33 7.98 18.29 -7.21
CA LYS A 33 6.85 18.37 -8.16
C LYS A 33 7.31 18.70 -9.60
N LEU A 34 8.50 19.26 -9.78
CA LEU A 34 9.03 19.64 -11.09
C LEU A 34 9.63 18.44 -11.82
N ASN A 35 10.40 17.62 -11.14
CA ASN A 35 11.12 16.50 -11.75
C ASN A 35 10.66 15.13 -11.28
N GLY A 36 9.77 15.05 -10.29
CA GLY A 36 9.18 13.82 -9.77
C GLY A 36 10.09 12.98 -8.87
N LYS A 37 11.33 13.36 -8.64
CA LYS A 37 12.29 12.61 -7.80
C LYS A 37 12.00 12.80 -6.33
N LEU A 38 12.30 11.77 -5.54
CA LEU A 38 12.19 11.88 -4.09
C LEU A 38 13.09 12.99 -3.54
N LEU A 39 12.57 13.74 -2.57
CA LEU A 39 13.35 14.75 -1.88
C LEU A 39 14.35 14.11 -0.92
N ASN A 40 15.58 14.64 -0.84
CA ASN A 40 16.60 14.14 0.09
C ASN A 40 16.12 14.03 1.56
N PRO A 41 15.37 15.00 2.13
CA PRO A 41 14.81 14.84 3.47
C PRO A 41 13.88 13.63 3.59
N SER A 42 13.08 13.36 2.57
CA SER A 42 12.14 12.23 2.56
C SER A 42 12.82 10.89 2.38
N ILE A 43 13.96 10.84 1.67
CA ILE A 43 14.81 9.65 1.61
C ILE A 43 15.30 9.29 3.01
N LYS A 44 15.85 10.28 3.75
CA LYS A 44 16.31 10.09 5.13
C LYS A 44 15.16 9.70 6.08
N GLU A 45 13.97 10.26 5.85
CA GLU A 45 12.78 9.90 6.62
C GLU A 45 12.41 8.43 6.39
N GLN A 46 12.42 7.96 5.14
CA GLN A 46 12.18 6.56 4.82
C GLN A 46 13.24 5.64 5.45
N GLU A 47 14.51 6.02 5.40
CA GLU A 47 15.59 5.30 6.07
C GLU A 47 15.34 5.16 7.57
N GLN A 48 14.92 6.24 8.24
CA GLN A 48 14.60 6.23 9.68
C GLN A 48 13.41 5.32 10.01
N ILE A 49 12.35 5.33 9.18
CA ILE A 49 11.19 4.45 9.34
C ILE A 49 11.63 2.99 9.30
N VAL A 50 12.44 2.61 8.31
CA VAL A 50 12.92 1.24 8.17
C VAL A 50 13.82 0.83 9.33
N VAL A 51 14.75 1.69 9.75
CA VAL A 51 15.62 1.43 10.90
C VAL A 51 14.78 1.22 12.16
N GLN A 52 13.83 2.11 12.45
CA GLN A 52 12.93 1.97 13.61
C GLN A 52 12.08 0.70 13.53
N PHE A 53 11.61 0.33 12.33
CA PHE A 53 10.89 -0.92 12.13
C PHE A 53 11.77 -2.13 12.52
N LEU A 54 13.01 -2.17 12.04
CA LEU A 54 13.97 -3.24 12.33
C LEU A 54 14.36 -3.29 13.82
N GLU A 55 14.58 -2.15 14.45
CA GLU A 55 14.91 -2.06 15.88
C GLU A 55 13.77 -2.55 16.78
N ARG A 56 12.52 -2.38 16.35
CA ARG A 56 11.33 -2.84 17.07
C ARG A 56 11.00 -4.30 16.83
N LEU A 57 11.61 -4.95 15.83
CA LEU A 57 11.46 -6.39 15.61
C LEU A 57 12.15 -7.17 16.73
N LYS A 58 11.33 -7.76 17.63
CA LYS A 58 11.82 -8.53 18.78
C LYS A 58 11.91 -10.04 18.52
N LEU A 59 11.69 -10.47 17.28
CA LEU A 59 11.70 -11.89 16.89
C LEU A 59 13.08 -12.28 16.37
N PRO A 60 13.43 -13.58 16.46
CA PRO A 60 14.59 -14.11 15.76
C PRO A 60 14.45 -13.82 14.25
N MET A 61 15.41 -13.08 13.71
CA MET A 61 15.38 -12.63 12.31
C MET A 61 15.47 -13.75 11.30
N ASP A 62 16.02 -14.89 11.68
CA ASP A 62 16.13 -16.10 10.87
C ASP A 62 14.77 -16.76 10.56
N ASN A 63 13.72 -16.33 11.24
CA ASN A 63 12.34 -16.78 11.01
C ASN A 63 11.48 -15.74 10.30
N ILE A 64 12.04 -14.59 9.90
CA ILE A 64 11.29 -13.51 9.25
C ILE A 64 11.64 -13.45 7.77
N TYR A 65 10.63 -13.41 6.93
CA TYR A 65 10.74 -13.26 5.49
C TYR A 65 10.08 -11.98 5.03
N PHE A 66 10.64 -11.36 4.00
CA PHE A 66 10.15 -10.11 3.43
C PHE A 66 9.77 -10.30 1.96
N LEU A 67 8.64 -9.73 1.58
CA LEU A 67 8.19 -9.61 0.20
C LEU A 67 7.94 -8.14 -0.10
N PHE A 68 8.61 -7.59 -1.12
CA PHE A 68 8.45 -6.21 -1.54
C PHE A 68 7.60 -6.16 -2.80
N ILE A 69 6.55 -5.34 -2.76
CA ILE A 69 5.64 -5.10 -3.88
C ILE A 69 5.47 -3.60 -3.99
N THR A 70 5.31 -3.09 -5.19
CA THR A 70 5.20 -1.65 -5.39
C THR A 70 4.31 -1.30 -6.56
N SER A 71 3.62 -0.17 -6.44
CA SER A 71 2.97 0.46 -7.58
C SER A 71 4.01 0.83 -8.63
N ASN A 72 3.76 0.39 -9.86
CA ASN A 72 4.60 0.74 -11.01
C ASN A 72 4.08 1.99 -11.76
N THR A 73 3.20 2.76 -11.12
CA THR A 73 2.63 3.97 -11.72
C THR A 73 3.72 4.99 -12.00
N LEU A 74 3.80 5.43 -13.25
CA LEU A 74 4.65 6.55 -13.68
C LEU A 74 3.94 7.87 -13.35
N ASN A 75 4.68 8.84 -12.84
CA ASN A 75 4.19 10.22 -12.77
C ASN A 75 4.36 10.93 -14.14
N GLY A 76 3.88 12.16 -14.25
CA GLY A 76 3.99 12.95 -15.47
C GLY A 76 5.42 13.24 -15.93
N SER A 77 6.44 13.10 -15.06
CA SER A 77 7.86 13.23 -15.39
C SER A 77 8.57 11.90 -15.66
N GLY A 78 7.85 10.77 -15.66
CA GLY A 78 8.40 9.44 -15.92
C GLY A 78 9.05 8.76 -14.73
N GLU A 79 8.98 9.35 -13.53
CA GLU A 79 9.55 8.79 -12.30
C GLU A 79 8.56 7.85 -11.59
N ARG A 80 9.08 6.85 -10.90
CA ARG A 80 8.32 5.80 -10.20
C ARG A 80 8.48 5.93 -8.69
N ARG A 81 7.87 6.93 -8.09
CA ARG A 81 8.01 7.29 -6.67
C ARG A 81 7.82 6.14 -5.68
N CYS A 82 6.85 5.26 -5.95
CA CYS A 82 6.61 4.10 -5.10
C CYS A 82 7.74 3.08 -5.20
N VAL A 83 8.28 2.86 -6.42
CA VAL A 83 9.43 1.99 -6.64
C VAL A 83 10.63 2.50 -5.87
N ASP A 84 10.94 3.80 -5.99
CA ASP A 84 12.08 4.40 -5.31
C ASP A 84 11.94 4.31 -3.78
N THR A 85 10.75 4.62 -3.25
CA THR A 85 10.47 4.51 -1.80
C THR A 85 10.62 3.07 -1.31
N THR A 86 10.08 2.10 -2.06
CA THR A 86 10.13 0.68 -1.69
C THR A 86 11.55 0.12 -1.79
N ASN A 87 12.34 0.55 -2.79
CA ASN A 87 13.72 0.14 -2.95
C ASN A 87 14.58 0.57 -1.76
N ILE A 88 14.36 1.76 -1.19
CA ILE A 88 15.07 2.19 0.02
C ILE A 88 14.81 1.18 1.14
N ALA A 89 13.55 0.79 1.37
CA ALA A 89 13.21 -0.19 2.40
C ALA A 89 13.87 -1.55 2.11
N MET A 90 13.79 -2.02 0.88
CA MET A 90 14.36 -3.31 0.47
C MET A 90 15.88 -3.36 0.68
N TYR A 91 16.62 -2.35 0.23
CA TYR A 91 18.08 -2.31 0.37
C TYR A 91 18.54 -2.23 1.82
N LEU A 92 17.84 -1.45 2.67
CA LEU A 92 18.18 -1.34 4.09
C LEU A 92 17.91 -2.67 4.81
N ILE A 93 16.78 -3.31 4.55
CA ILE A 93 16.44 -4.60 5.14
C ILE A 93 17.43 -5.67 4.67
N GLN A 94 17.79 -5.70 3.39
CA GLN A 94 18.80 -6.60 2.86
C GLN A 94 20.15 -6.42 3.57
N SER A 95 20.64 -5.17 3.65
CA SER A 95 21.90 -4.86 4.32
C SER A 95 21.87 -5.24 5.80
N PHE A 96 20.74 -5.05 6.46
CA PHE A 96 20.57 -5.46 7.85
C PHE A 96 20.63 -6.98 8.01
N LEU A 97 19.93 -7.76 7.18
CA LEU A 97 19.97 -9.23 7.19
C LEU A 97 21.39 -9.73 6.95
N GLU A 98 22.08 -9.18 5.95
CA GLU A 98 23.48 -9.53 5.65
C GLU A 98 24.41 -9.23 6.85
N SER A 99 24.21 -8.11 7.55
CA SER A 99 24.99 -7.75 8.74
C SER A 99 24.80 -8.74 9.91
N LYS A 100 23.69 -9.47 9.92
CA LYS A 100 23.37 -10.53 10.88
C LYS A 100 23.75 -11.93 10.40
N GLY A 101 24.38 -12.06 9.24
CA GLY A 101 24.73 -13.33 8.63
C GLY A 101 23.52 -14.13 8.12
N ILE A 102 22.38 -13.46 7.92
CA ILE A 102 21.14 -14.07 7.42
C ILE A 102 21.15 -14.04 5.90
N SER A 103 20.78 -15.16 5.27
CA SER A 103 20.76 -15.29 3.82
C SER A 103 19.79 -14.29 3.18
N LYS A 104 20.17 -13.73 2.03
CA LYS A 104 19.32 -12.93 1.16
C LYS A 104 18.02 -13.64 0.72
N ASN A 105 17.97 -14.98 0.83
CA ASN A 105 16.76 -15.76 0.52
C ASN A 105 15.59 -15.49 1.48
N HIS A 106 15.82 -14.71 2.54
CA HIS A 106 14.76 -14.14 3.39
C HIS A 106 14.03 -12.96 2.73
N ILE A 107 14.56 -12.41 1.65
CA ILE A 107 13.82 -11.54 0.74
C ILE A 107 13.29 -12.42 -0.39
N ILE A 108 11.96 -12.57 -0.43
CA ILE A 108 11.29 -13.38 -1.42
C ILE A 108 11.33 -12.64 -2.76
N ASN A 109 11.98 -13.25 -3.74
CA ASN A 109 11.94 -12.77 -5.12
C ASN A 109 10.92 -13.60 -5.90
N LEU A 110 9.83 -13.00 -6.29
CA LEU A 110 8.79 -13.68 -7.05
C LEU A 110 9.26 -14.05 -8.47
N ASP A 111 10.19 -13.29 -9.03
CA ASP A 111 10.69 -13.50 -10.40
C ASP A 111 11.56 -14.76 -10.52
N GLU A 112 12.37 -15.05 -9.51
CA GLU A 112 13.24 -16.25 -9.50
C GLU A 112 12.45 -17.55 -9.40
N ASN A 113 11.25 -17.52 -8.80
CA ASN A 113 10.46 -18.72 -8.51
C ASN A 113 9.32 -18.99 -9.51
N LEU A 114 8.97 -18.01 -10.33
CA LEU A 114 7.78 -18.07 -11.17
C LEU A 114 8.09 -18.06 -12.68
N ASN A 115 9.35 -17.92 -13.10
CA ASN A 115 9.72 -17.70 -14.52
C ASN A 115 8.92 -16.56 -15.19
N TYR A 116 8.42 -15.61 -14.40
CA TYR A 116 7.83 -14.40 -14.92
C TYR A 116 8.96 -13.45 -15.31
N SER A 117 9.22 -13.34 -16.60
CA SER A 117 10.02 -12.23 -17.11
C SER A 117 9.40 -10.91 -16.63
N MET A 118 10.23 -9.98 -16.18
CA MET A 118 9.83 -8.61 -15.77
C MET A 118 9.21 -7.76 -16.89
N GLU A 119 8.99 -8.30 -18.05
CA GLU A 119 7.99 -7.83 -18.98
C GLU A 119 6.61 -8.28 -18.47
N VAL A 120 6.18 -7.72 -17.35
CA VAL A 120 4.77 -7.58 -17.07
C VAL A 120 4.25 -6.70 -18.20
N LYS A 121 3.86 -7.36 -19.29
CA LYS A 121 2.99 -6.74 -20.29
C LYS A 121 1.93 -6.07 -19.45
N GLN A 122 1.80 -4.77 -19.58
CA GLN A 122 0.78 -3.94 -19.01
C GLN A 122 -0.62 -4.55 -19.26
N THR A 123 -0.92 -5.64 -18.61
CA THR A 123 -2.29 -6.05 -18.37
C THR A 123 -2.75 -5.23 -17.20
N ASP A 124 -3.13 -4.00 -17.50
CA ASP A 124 -3.46 -2.90 -16.60
C ASP A 124 -4.52 -3.20 -15.55
N LYS A 125 -5.09 -4.39 -15.52
CA LYS A 125 -6.19 -4.73 -14.63
C LYS A 125 -5.77 -5.29 -13.27
N PHE A 126 -4.52 -5.74 -13.08
CA PHE A 126 -4.11 -6.48 -11.89
C PHE A 126 -2.77 -6.05 -11.29
N SER A 127 -2.10 -5.04 -11.84
CA SER A 127 -0.88 -4.51 -11.23
C SER A 127 -1.27 -3.66 -10.02
N GLU A 128 -1.13 -4.22 -8.88
CA GLU A 128 -1.46 -3.64 -7.59
C GLU A 128 -0.17 -3.27 -6.88
N PRO A 129 -0.20 -2.31 -6.09
CA PRO A 129 -1.11 -1.31 -5.54
C PRO A 129 -1.03 0.05 -6.26
N ARG A 130 -1.43 0.13 -7.52
CA ARG A 130 -1.33 1.33 -8.36
C ARG A 130 -2.31 2.46 -7.95
N MET A 131 -2.06 3.67 -8.46
CA MET A 131 -3.04 4.76 -8.46
C MET A 131 -4.33 4.36 -9.21
N PHE A 132 -5.39 5.14 -9.03
CA PHE A 132 -6.58 4.96 -9.85
C PHE A 132 -6.28 5.17 -11.34
N THR A 133 -7.00 4.44 -12.17
CA THR A 133 -6.85 4.52 -13.61
C THR A 133 -7.50 5.80 -14.14
N ASP A 134 -6.71 6.63 -14.82
CA ASP A 134 -7.17 7.82 -15.53
C ASP A 134 -6.78 7.70 -17.00
N LYS A 135 -7.72 7.21 -17.83
CA LYS A 135 -7.45 6.97 -19.26
C LYS A 135 -7.66 8.19 -20.16
N LYS A 136 -8.47 9.15 -19.73
CA LYS A 136 -8.92 10.23 -20.62
C LYS A 136 -8.97 11.61 -19.94
N GLY A 137 -8.20 11.82 -18.88
CA GLY A 137 -8.02 13.14 -18.29
C GLY A 137 -9.01 13.50 -17.18
N TYR A 138 -9.52 12.53 -16.42
CA TYR A 138 -10.37 12.81 -15.26
C TYR A 138 -9.63 13.57 -14.16
N ILE A 139 -8.32 13.30 -13.97
CA ILE A 139 -7.48 14.06 -13.05
C ILE A 139 -7.44 15.54 -13.45
N GLU A 140 -7.26 15.83 -14.73
CA GLU A 140 -7.22 17.22 -15.21
C GLU A 140 -8.59 17.90 -15.06
N PHE A 141 -9.68 17.19 -15.35
CA PHE A 141 -11.03 17.69 -15.09
C PHE A 141 -11.21 18.05 -13.61
N LEU A 142 -10.83 17.18 -12.67
CA LEU A 142 -10.94 17.47 -11.25
C LEU A 142 -10.03 18.63 -10.81
N LYS A 143 -8.82 18.75 -11.39
CA LYS A 143 -7.92 19.88 -11.14
C LYS A 143 -8.53 21.21 -11.59
N GLU A 144 -9.13 21.25 -12.77
CA GLU A 144 -9.82 22.44 -13.28
C GLU A 144 -10.99 22.84 -12.36
N LYS A 145 -11.80 21.86 -11.92
CA LYS A 145 -12.92 22.10 -11.01
C LYS A 145 -12.50 22.64 -9.65
N ASN A 146 -11.35 22.22 -9.17
CA ASN A 146 -10.87 22.50 -7.81
C ASN A 146 -9.70 23.50 -7.75
N ASN A 147 -9.32 24.11 -8.88
CA ASN A 147 -8.15 24.99 -8.97
C ASN A 147 -6.85 24.29 -8.50
N GLY A 148 -6.68 23.02 -8.85
CA GLY A 148 -5.51 22.21 -8.53
C GLY A 148 -5.81 21.00 -7.64
N ILE A 149 -4.75 20.28 -7.24
CA ILE A 149 -4.85 19.16 -6.31
C ILE A 149 -4.76 19.70 -4.88
N ASN A 150 -5.92 19.82 -4.24
CA ASN A 150 -6.10 20.28 -2.86
C ASN A 150 -7.05 19.33 -2.10
N GLN A 151 -7.44 19.69 -0.89
CA GLN A 151 -8.35 18.87 -0.08
C GLN A 151 -9.69 18.65 -0.79
N GLN A 152 -10.27 19.69 -1.41
CA GLN A 152 -11.54 19.57 -2.11
C GLN A 152 -11.47 18.66 -3.34
N PHE A 153 -10.33 18.61 -4.04
CA PHE A 153 -10.08 17.67 -5.11
C PHE A 153 -10.25 16.22 -4.61
N TRP A 154 -9.66 15.90 -3.45
CA TRP A 154 -9.76 14.55 -2.88
C TRP A 154 -11.15 14.22 -2.36
N ILE A 155 -11.85 15.21 -1.75
CA ILE A 155 -13.25 15.05 -1.32
C ILE A 155 -14.13 14.75 -2.54
N ASP A 156 -14.02 15.53 -3.60
CA ASP A 156 -14.82 15.35 -4.82
C ASP A 156 -14.54 14.00 -5.49
N PHE A 157 -13.28 13.54 -5.45
CA PHE A 157 -12.89 12.23 -5.94
C PHE A 157 -13.49 11.11 -5.09
N GLU A 158 -13.34 11.17 -3.77
CA GLU A 158 -13.75 10.10 -2.86
C GLU A 158 -15.27 10.03 -2.66
N GLU A 159 -15.99 11.16 -2.85
CA GLU A 159 -17.47 11.19 -2.92
C GLU A 159 -18.02 10.69 -4.27
N ASP A 160 -17.17 10.52 -5.25
CA ASP A 160 -17.55 10.29 -6.66
C ASP A 160 -18.52 11.37 -7.19
N ARG A 161 -18.29 12.63 -6.79
CA ARG A 161 -19.19 13.77 -7.05
C ARG A 161 -19.48 13.97 -8.54
N TYR A 162 -18.56 13.64 -9.38
CA TYR A 162 -18.67 13.76 -10.83
C TYR A 162 -18.71 12.38 -11.53
N GLN A 163 -19.46 11.45 -10.97
CA GLN A 163 -19.56 10.07 -11.45
C GLN A 163 -19.81 9.98 -12.98
N ASN A 164 -20.80 10.73 -13.49
CA ASN A 164 -21.14 10.71 -14.92
C ASN A 164 -19.94 11.11 -15.80
N GLU A 165 -19.17 12.11 -15.39
CA GLU A 165 -17.99 12.55 -16.12
C GLU A 165 -16.85 11.55 -15.97
N ARG A 166 -16.67 10.97 -14.78
CA ARG A 166 -15.70 9.91 -14.53
C ARG A 166 -15.94 8.70 -15.43
N GLU A 167 -17.20 8.24 -15.51
CA GLU A 167 -17.60 7.11 -16.35
C GLU A 167 -17.41 7.43 -17.84
N ARG A 168 -17.78 8.63 -18.28
CA ARG A 168 -17.55 9.10 -19.65
C ARG A 168 -16.06 9.09 -20.02
N LEU A 169 -15.20 9.42 -19.07
CA LEU A 169 -13.74 9.43 -19.23
C LEU A 169 -13.10 8.06 -18.95
N HIS A 170 -13.89 7.03 -18.62
CA HIS A 170 -13.43 5.69 -18.28
C HIS A 170 -12.35 5.68 -17.18
N ALA A 171 -12.48 6.56 -16.21
CA ALA A 171 -11.63 6.57 -15.02
C ALA A 171 -12.17 5.65 -13.92
N GLU A 172 -11.27 5.07 -13.16
CA GLU A 172 -11.59 4.25 -11.98
C GLU A 172 -12.13 5.14 -10.86
N GLY A 173 -13.19 4.70 -10.21
CA GLY A 173 -13.78 5.42 -9.07
C GLY A 173 -13.29 4.90 -7.72
N PRO A 174 -13.66 5.59 -6.63
CA PRO A 174 -13.22 5.23 -5.28
C PRO A 174 -13.66 3.82 -4.86
N ASP A 175 -14.89 3.42 -5.19
CA ASP A 175 -15.40 2.08 -4.83
C ASP A 175 -14.70 0.97 -5.62
N GLU A 176 -14.35 1.23 -6.87
CA GLU A 176 -13.57 0.32 -7.70
C GLU A 176 -12.14 0.15 -7.16
N ILE A 177 -11.52 1.24 -6.71
CA ILE A 177 -10.20 1.22 -6.06
C ILE A 177 -10.24 0.42 -4.76
N VAL A 178 -11.23 0.65 -3.91
CA VAL A 178 -11.39 -0.08 -2.65
C VAL A 178 -11.61 -1.57 -2.91
N SER A 179 -12.50 -1.92 -3.84
CA SER A 179 -12.75 -3.31 -4.23
C SER A 179 -11.47 -3.99 -4.74
N ARG A 180 -10.67 -3.28 -5.54
CA ARG A 180 -9.39 -3.75 -6.04
C ARG A 180 -8.38 -3.93 -4.89
N GLY A 181 -8.30 -2.96 -3.97
CA GLY A 181 -7.43 -3.04 -2.79
C GLY A 181 -7.76 -4.22 -1.88
N VAL A 182 -9.04 -4.44 -1.58
CA VAL A 182 -9.52 -5.59 -0.80
C VAL A 182 -9.18 -6.91 -1.50
N TYR A 183 -9.45 -7.00 -2.81
CA TYR A 183 -9.08 -8.18 -3.59
C TYR A 183 -7.58 -8.47 -3.50
N TYR A 184 -6.76 -7.44 -3.59
CA TYR A 184 -5.32 -7.58 -3.49
C TYR A 184 -4.86 -8.11 -2.13
N ILE A 185 -5.44 -7.60 -1.04
CA ILE A 185 -5.18 -8.12 0.31
C ILE A 185 -5.56 -9.59 0.41
N HIS A 186 -6.69 -10.00 -0.18
CA HIS A 186 -7.09 -11.41 -0.22
C HIS A 186 -6.13 -12.29 -1.05
N VAL A 187 -5.56 -11.76 -2.13
CA VAL A 187 -4.52 -12.48 -2.89
C VAL A 187 -3.28 -12.71 -2.02
N ILE A 188 -2.84 -11.68 -1.30
CA ILE A 188 -1.71 -11.82 -0.36
C ILE A 188 -2.06 -12.79 0.78
N GLN A 189 -3.29 -12.76 1.29
CA GLN A 189 -3.77 -13.72 2.30
C GLN A 189 -3.68 -15.18 1.81
N LYS A 190 -4.07 -15.44 0.56
CA LYS A 190 -3.91 -16.77 -0.06
C LYS A 190 -2.45 -17.17 -0.21
N PHE A 191 -1.61 -16.22 -0.66
CA PHE A 191 -0.16 -16.43 -0.74
C PHE A 191 0.44 -16.69 0.64
N SER A 192 0.08 -15.93 1.66
CA SER A 192 0.50 -16.11 3.05
C SER A 192 0.22 -17.52 3.54
N ARG A 193 -1.00 -18.02 3.34
CA ARG A 193 -1.36 -19.39 3.71
C ARG A 193 -0.47 -20.44 3.04
N TYR A 194 -0.25 -20.30 1.74
CA TYR A 194 0.67 -21.20 1.01
C TYR A 194 2.11 -21.09 1.52
N PHE A 195 2.57 -19.87 1.80
CA PHE A 195 3.90 -19.61 2.34
C PHE A 195 4.10 -20.32 3.68
N HIS A 196 3.18 -20.17 4.64
CA HIS A 196 3.29 -20.79 5.96
C HIS A 196 3.18 -22.31 5.95
N GLN A 197 2.48 -22.90 4.96
CA GLN A 197 2.52 -24.35 4.73
C GLN A 197 3.93 -24.85 4.34
N LYS A 198 4.69 -24.04 3.60
CA LYS A 198 6.06 -24.35 3.16
C LYS A 198 7.14 -23.95 4.18
N LYS A 199 6.87 -22.95 4.97
CA LYS A 199 7.75 -22.34 5.97
C LYS A 199 7.03 -22.24 7.32
N PRO A 200 6.74 -23.38 7.99
CA PRO A 200 6.09 -23.37 9.30
C PRO A 200 6.96 -22.61 10.31
N ASN A 201 6.32 -21.96 11.28
CA ASN A 201 6.95 -21.15 12.33
C ASN A 201 7.70 -19.90 11.83
N SER A 202 7.56 -19.55 10.56
CA SER A 202 8.09 -18.29 10.02
C SER A 202 7.07 -17.16 10.14
N LYS A 203 7.55 -15.95 9.94
CA LYS A 203 6.76 -14.72 9.84
C LYS A 203 6.98 -14.09 8.47
N LEU A 204 5.96 -13.46 7.92
CA LEU A 204 6.01 -12.82 6.62
C LEU A 204 5.67 -11.33 6.75
N VAL A 205 6.54 -10.47 6.25
CA VAL A 205 6.27 -9.05 6.05
C VAL A 205 6.12 -8.81 4.56
N VAL A 206 4.96 -8.33 4.14
CA VAL A 206 4.69 -7.88 2.77
C VAL A 206 4.69 -6.35 2.78
N TRP A 207 5.72 -5.75 2.20
CA TRP A 207 5.88 -4.29 2.15
C TRP A 207 5.44 -3.76 0.79
N CYS A 208 4.33 -3.00 0.77
CA CYS A 208 3.70 -2.52 -0.45
C CYS A 208 3.82 -1.00 -0.55
N GLY A 209 4.60 -0.51 -1.51
CA GLY A 209 4.63 0.92 -1.88
C GLY A 209 3.42 1.31 -2.72
N THR A 210 2.65 2.32 -2.28
CA THR A 210 1.42 2.74 -2.94
C THR A 210 1.16 4.25 -2.84
N HIS A 211 -0.06 4.68 -3.08
CA HIS A 211 -0.50 6.06 -3.19
C HIS A 211 -1.63 6.39 -2.21
N TYR A 212 -1.84 7.70 -2.01
CA TYR A 212 -2.90 8.25 -1.16
C TYR A 212 -4.29 7.76 -1.57
N ASP A 213 -4.58 7.79 -2.86
CA ASP A 213 -5.87 7.45 -3.47
C ASP A 213 -6.27 5.96 -3.33
N LEU A 214 -5.36 5.10 -2.92
CA LEU A 214 -5.69 3.75 -2.47
C LEU A 214 -5.88 3.70 -0.95
N ILE A 215 -4.96 4.27 -0.16
CA ILE A 215 -4.95 4.11 1.29
C ILE A 215 -6.14 4.83 1.94
N SER A 216 -6.44 6.07 1.56
CA SER A 216 -7.50 6.87 2.18
C SER A 216 -8.89 6.25 1.99
N PRO A 217 -9.38 5.99 0.76
CA PRO A 217 -10.70 5.38 0.59
C PRO A 217 -10.78 3.95 1.16
N LEU A 218 -9.70 3.16 1.07
CA LEU A 218 -9.64 1.83 1.67
C LEU A 218 -9.81 1.92 3.20
N ALA A 219 -9.06 2.79 3.86
CA ALA A 219 -9.16 2.97 5.31
C ALA A 219 -10.55 3.47 5.74
N LYS A 220 -11.15 4.41 5.02
CA LYS A 220 -12.50 4.89 5.29
C LYS A 220 -13.53 3.77 5.26
N GLN A 221 -13.53 2.99 4.19
CA GLN A 221 -14.58 2.02 3.95
C GLN A 221 -14.37 0.70 4.70
N THR A 222 -13.11 0.29 4.94
CA THR A 222 -12.84 -1.05 5.48
C THR A 222 -12.39 -1.06 6.93
N ILE A 223 -11.94 0.08 7.47
CA ILE A 223 -11.40 0.16 8.84
C ILE A 223 -12.28 1.03 9.73
N PHE A 224 -12.60 2.23 9.27
CA PHE A 224 -13.25 3.24 10.14
C PHE A 224 -14.76 3.34 9.93
N ASN A 225 -15.30 2.77 8.86
CA ASN A 225 -16.70 2.94 8.44
C ASN A 225 -17.10 4.44 8.42
N TYR A 226 -16.26 5.25 7.81
CA TYR A 226 -16.44 6.70 7.71
C TYR A 226 -17.30 7.06 6.51
N ASP A 227 -18.02 8.20 6.62
CA ASP A 227 -18.65 8.83 5.46
C ASP A 227 -17.56 9.20 4.43
N LYS A 228 -17.86 9.04 3.15
CA LYS A 228 -16.93 9.40 2.06
C LYS A 228 -16.47 10.86 2.12
N ARG A 229 -17.28 11.74 2.76
CA ARG A 229 -16.96 13.15 2.99
C ARG A 229 -15.98 13.41 4.11
N ASP A 230 -15.81 12.46 5.02
CA ASP A 230 -14.82 12.60 6.07
C ASP A 230 -13.41 12.59 5.46
N VAL A 231 -12.54 13.47 5.93
CA VAL A 231 -11.16 13.52 5.44
C VAL A 231 -10.29 12.65 6.32
N ILE A 232 -9.57 11.72 5.68
CA ILE A 232 -8.48 10.98 6.32
C ILE A 232 -7.19 11.44 5.67
N SER A 233 -6.34 12.09 6.45
CA SER A 233 -5.00 12.47 5.98
C SER A 233 -4.06 11.27 6.05
N VAL A 234 -3.27 11.09 5.01
CA VAL A 234 -2.18 10.09 4.98
C VAL A 234 -0.88 10.81 4.71
N ASP A 235 0.02 10.83 5.67
CA ASP A 235 1.33 11.46 5.51
C ASP A 235 2.14 10.83 4.38
N TYR A 236 3.06 11.58 3.81
CA TYR A 236 4.10 10.97 2.98
C TYR A 236 4.92 9.99 3.82
N CYS A 237 5.30 8.87 3.24
CA CYS A 237 5.90 7.71 3.92
C CYS A 237 5.01 7.09 5.01
N GLY A 238 3.80 7.61 5.27
CA GLY A 238 2.82 7.00 6.17
C GLY A 238 2.10 5.82 5.55
N GLY A 239 1.34 5.07 6.35
CA GLY A 239 0.64 3.91 5.83
C GLY A 239 -0.22 3.19 6.85
N VAL A 240 -0.91 2.16 6.38
CA VAL A 240 -1.68 1.23 7.21
C VAL A 240 -1.11 -0.16 7.07
N SER A 241 -1.26 -1.00 8.08
CA SER A 241 -0.94 -2.41 7.93
C SER A 241 -2.14 -3.30 8.22
N PHE A 242 -2.21 -4.41 7.51
CA PHE A 242 -3.14 -5.49 7.78
C PHE A 242 -2.36 -6.68 8.30
N VAL A 243 -2.89 -7.32 9.31
CA VAL A 243 -2.24 -8.44 9.98
C VAL A 243 -3.13 -9.67 9.88
N ILE A 244 -2.53 -10.80 9.57
CA ILE A 244 -3.20 -12.08 9.39
C ILE A 244 -2.75 -12.99 10.51
N ASP A 245 -3.70 -13.46 11.32
CA ASP A 245 -3.45 -14.40 12.40
C ASP A 245 -3.40 -15.85 11.94
N GLN A 246 -3.13 -16.78 12.87
CA GLN A 246 -3.08 -18.23 12.61
C GLN A 246 -4.44 -18.81 12.18
N SER A 247 -5.54 -18.17 12.59
CA SER A 247 -6.89 -18.53 12.18
C SER A 247 -7.27 -17.91 10.83
N ASN A 248 -6.34 -17.19 10.20
CA ASN A 248 -6.52 -16.50 8.93
C ASN A 248 -7.49 -15.29 9.00
N ASN A 249 -7.76 -14.76 10.20
CA ASN A 249 -8.49 -13.52 10.35
C ASN A 249 -7.59 -12.33 9.97
N ILE A 250 -8.21 -11.28 9.42
CA ILE A 250 -7.51 -10.05 9.05
C ILE A 250 -7.96 -8.93 9.98
N MET A 251 -7.00 -8.25 10.57
CA MET A 251 -7.21 -7.01 11.31
C MET A 251 -6.34 -5.89 10.72
N ALA A 252 -6.84 -4.67 10.76
CA ALA A 252 -6.05 -3.51 10.41
C ALA A 252 -5.29 -2.98 11.63
N ASN A 253 -4.08 -2.50 11.41
CA ASN A 253 -3.32 -1.73 12.39
C ASN A 253 -3.08 -0.33 11.82
N VAL A 254 -3.53 0.69 12.54
CA VAL A 254 -3.33 2.09 12.20
C VAL A 254 -2.79 2.80 13.44
N ASN A 255 -1.64 3.43 13.32
CA ASN A 255 -0.98 4.14 14.42
C ASN A 255 -0.86 3.30 15.72
N GLY A 256 -0.64 2.00 15.59
CA GLY A 256 -0.50 1.08 16.72
C GLY A 256 -1.82 0.57 17.32
N GLN A 257 -2.97 1.01 16.81
CA GLN A 257 -4.28 0.53 17.23
C GLN A 257 -4.82 -0.51 16.25
N PHE A 258 -5.48 -1.55 16.78
CA PHE A 258 -6.06 -2.63 15.98
C PHE A 258 -7.56 -2.40 15.78
N TYR A 259 -8.00 -2.60 14.55
CA TYR A 259 -9.38 -2.47 14.11
C TYR A 259 -9.83 -3.73 13.37
N PRO A 260 -11.07 -4.20 13.58
CA PRO A 260 -11.66 -5.21 12.70
C PRO A 260 -11.78 -4.64 11.28
N THR A 261 -11.69 -5.50 10.28
CA THR A 261 -11.89 -5.09 8.88
C THR A 261 -13.29 -5.48 8.41
N CYS A 262 -13.92 -4.60 7.62
CA CYS A 262 -15.25 -4.82 7.02
C CYS A 262 -15.12 -5.21 5.53
N PHE A 263 -14.21 -6.13 5.21
CA PHE A 263 -13.96 -6.53 3.82
C PHE A 263 -15.16 -7.25 3.18
N GLU A 264 -16.01 -7.91 4.00
CA GLU A 264 -17.19 -8.64 3.54
C GLU A 264 -18.27 -7.70 2.99
N ASP A 265 -18.30 -6.46 3.49
CA ASP A 265 -19.26 -5.42 3.06
C ASP A 265 -18.89 -4.77 1.73
N ILE A 266 -17.67 -4.98 1.25
CA ILE A 266 -17.20 -4.42 0.00
C ILE A 266 -17.71 -5.26 -1.16
N LYS A 267 -18.56 -4.66 -2.01
CA LYS A 267 -19.01 -5.29 -3.24
C LYS A 267 -17.79 -5.72 -4.06
N GLN A 268 -17.61 -7.03 -4.17
CA GLN A 268 -16.68 -7.55 -5.16
C GLN A 268 -17.26 -7.18 -6.52
N LEU A 269 -16.52 -6.36 -7.27
CA LEU A 269 -16.87 -6.14 -8.66
C LEU A 269 -16.86 -7.49 -9.35
N ASP A 270 -17.98 -7.86 -9.98
CA ASP A 270 -18.07 -9.04 -10.84
C ASP A 270 -16.99 -8.90 -11.91
N ARG A 271 -15.87 -9.54 -11.64
CA ARG A 271 -14.75 -9.57 -12.58
C ARG A 271 -15.01 -10.73 -13.52
N HIS A 272 -15.64 -10.46 -14.60
CA HIS A 272 -15.55 -11.36 -15.74
C HIS A 272 -14.05 -11.41 -16.14
N LEU A 273 -13.41 -12.47 -15.68
CA LEU A 273 -12.06 -12.87 -16.09
C LEU A 273 -12.05 -13.26 -17.56
#